data_ee5c3d62fdececa9b5b64a8f2c2b8b8d
#
_entry.id   ee5c3d62fdececa9b5b64a8f2c2b8b8d
#
_cell.length_a   1.000
_cell.length_b   1.000
_cell.length_c   1.000
_cell.angle_alpha   90.00
_cell.angle_beta   90.00
_cell.angle_gamma   90.00
#
_symmetry.space_group_name_H-M   'P 1'
#
loop_
_entity.id
_entity.type
_entity.pdbx_description
1 polymer ?
#
loop_
_entity_poly.entity_id
_entity_poly.type
_entity_poly.pdbx_seq_one_letter_code
_entity_poly.pdbx_strand_id
1 'polypeptide(L)'
;MEVQITNENFKTLRDGSLPLVVDFWATWCGPCRMIAPIISELANEYDGKIIVGKCDVEENEDLALEFGIRNIPTIIFFKNGDAIDKLVGAVSKAKLDEKFKAML
;
A
#
# COMPACT_ATOMS: atom_id res chain seq x y z
N MET A 1 -7.21 9.87 -2.97
CA MET A 1 -7.68 9.61 -1.59
C MET A 1 -7.36 8.18 -1.18
N GLU A 2 -6.89 7.98 0.03
CA GLU A 2 -6.55 6.66 0.53
C GLU A 2 -7.80 5.85 0.87
N VAL A 3 -7.72 4.53 0.66
CA VAL A 3 -8.78 3.58 0.96
C VAL A 3 -8.33 2.70 2.12
N GLN A 4 -9.25 2.37 3.04
CA GLN A 4 -8.96 1.38 4.08
C GLN A 4 -9.01 0.00 3.43
N ILE A 5 -7.89 -0.74 3.51
CA ILE A 5 -7.81 -2.10 3.00
C ILE A 5 -8.05 -3.06 4.16
N THR A 6 -8.98 -3.97 3.97
CA THR A 6 -9.38 -4.94 4.99
C THR A 6 -9.34 -6.35 4.43
N ASN A 7 -9.42 -7.35 5.31
CA ASN A 7 -9.55 -8.75 4.91
C ASN A 7 -10.73 -8.93 3.95
N GLU A 8 -11.79 -8.13 4.12
CA GLU A 8 -13.04 -8.26 3.35
C GLU A 8 -12.98 -7.61 1.97
N ASN A 9 -12.27 -6.48 1.81
CA ASN A 9 -12.29 -5.73 0.54
C ASN A 9 -11.06 -5.91 -0.34
N PHE A 10 -9.99 -6.50 0.20
CA PHE A 10 -8.70 -6.58 -0.51
C PHE A 10 -8.83 -7.27 -1.86
N LYS A 11 -9.46 -8.44 -1.89
CA LYS A 11 -9.55 -9.24 -3.13
C LYS A 11 -10.29 -8.48 -4.23
N THR A 12 -11.37 -7.82 -3.89
CA THR A 12 -12.16 -7.04 -4.86
C THR A 12 -11.33 -5.91 -5.45
N LEU A 13 -10.57 -5.20 -4.61
CA LEU A 13 -9.74 -4.08 -5.08
C LEU A 13 -8.55 -4.58 -5.89
N ARG A 14 -7.91 -5.67 -5.45
CA ARG A 14 -6.79 -6.26 -6.18
C ARG A 14 -7.20 -6.74 -7.57
N ASP A 15 -8.37 -7.33 -7.67
CA ASP A 15 -8.86 -7.93 -8.93
C ASP A 15 -9.55 -6.89 -9.84
N GLY A 16 -9.64 -5.64 -9.40
CA GLY A 16 -10.22 -4.56 -10.20
C GLY A 16 -9.32 -4.11 -11.33
N SER A 17 -9.78 -3.14 -12.10
CA SER A 17 -9.10 -2.69 -13.32
C SER A 17 -7.90 -1.77 -13.06
N LEU A 18 -7.86 -1.12 -11.90
CA LEU A 18 -6.76 -0.20 -11.58
C LEU A 18 -5.65 -0.89 -10.79
N PRO A 19 -4.39 -0.44 -10.96
CA PRO A 19 -3.32 -0.89 -10.08
C PRO A 19 -3.64 -0.53 -8.63
N LEU A 20 -3.15 -1.35 -7.70
CA LEU A 20 -3.39 -1.18 -6.26
C LEU A 20 -2.05 -1.10 -5.53
N VAL A 21 -1.91 -0.11 -4.66
CA VAL A 21 -0.76 0.02 -3.75
C VAL A 21 -1.28 -0.11 -2.34
N VAL A 22 -0.71 -1.01 -1.55
CA VAL A 22 -1.12 -1.23 -0.16
C VAL A 22 0.03 -0.93 0.78
N ASP A 23 -0.20 0.00 1.71
CA ASP A 23 0.71 0.35 2.80
C ASP A 23 0.29 -0.45 4.04
N PHE A 24 1.09 -1.45 4.40
CA PHE A 24 0.87 -2.24 5.63
C PHE A 24 1.54 -1.51 6.80
N TRP A 25 0.74 -1.12 7.77
CA TRP A 25 1.17 -0.24 8.87
C TRP A 25 0.56 -0.66 10.20
N ALA A 26 1.02 -0.01 11.28
CA ALA A 26 0.41 -0.15 12.62
C ALA A 26 0.44 1.20 13.33
N THR A 27 -0.48 1.38 14.27
CA THR A 27 -0.63 2.65 15.01
C THR A 27 0.60 3.04 15.82
N TRP A 28 1.34 2.05 16.32
CA TRP A 28 2.54 2.26 17.16
C TRP A 28 3.84 2.43 16.36
N CYS A 29 3.77 2.38 15.05
CA CYS A 29 4.95 2.33 14.18
C CYS A 29 5.41 3.74 13.80
N GLY A 30 6.55 4.17 14.33
CA GLY A 30 7.14 5.48 14.02
C GLY A 30 7.44 5.69 12.54
N PRO A 31 8.18 4.78 11.89
CA PRO A 31 8.46 4.88 10.46
C PRO A 31 7.20 4.92 9.59
N CYS A 32 6.14 4.22 10.00
CA CYS A 32 4.85 4.28 9.29
C CYS A 32 4.28 5.70 9.31
N ARG A 33 4.37 6.37 10.48
CA ARG A 33 3.90 7.75 10.61
C ARG A 33 4.72 8.72 9.78
N MET A 34 6.02 8.44 9.60
CA MET A 34 6.89 9.29 8.79
C MET A 34 6.47 9.32 7.33
N ILE A 35 6.06 8.19 6.78
CA ILE A 35 5.67 8.12 5.36
C ILE A 35 4.18 8.39 5.14
N ALA A 36 3.37 8.43 6.19
CA ALA A 36 1.92 8.63 6.05
C ALA A 36 1.55 9.86 5.21
N PRO A 37 2.15 11.05 5.44
CA PRO A 37 1.85 12.20 4.59
C PRO A 37 2.25 11.99 3.13
N ILE A 38 3.35 11.29 2.89
CA ILE A 38 3.84 11.01 1.54
C ILE A 38 2.86 10.09 0.80
N ILE A 39 2.39 9.05 1.47
CA ILE A 39 1.39 8.13 0.91
C ILE A 39 0.11 8.88 0.57
N SER A 40 -0.32 9.78 1.47
CA SER A 40 -1.50 10.61 1.26
C SER A 40 -1.35 11.51 0.03
N GLU A 41 -0.19 12.15 -0.12
CA GLU A 41 0.10 12.99 -1.28
C GLU A 41 0.05 12.18 -2.58
N LEU A 42 0.67 11.02 -2.59
CA LEU A 42 0.69 10.16 -3.77
C LEU A 42 -0.72 9.65 -4.10
N ALA A 43 -1.52 9.32 -3.09
CA ALA A 43 -2.90 8.92 -3.30
C ALA A 43 -3.69 10.01 -4.04
N ASN A 44 -3.44 11.27 -3.71
CA ASN A 44 -4.10 12.39 -4.37
C ASN A 44 -3.54 12.63 -5.79
N GLU A 45 -2.22 12.55 -5.94
CA GLU A 45 -1.56 12.76 -7.23
C GLU A 45 -1.97 11.73 -8.28
N TYR A 46 -2.19 10.50 -7.85
CA TYR A 46 -2.54 9.39 -8.75
C TYR A 46 -4.02 8.98 -8.67
N ASP A 47 -4.85 9.85 -8.11
CA ASP A 47 -6.29 9.58 -7.99
C ASP A 47 -6.90 9.27 -9.37
N GLY A 48 -7.70 8.21 -9.43
CA GLY A 48 -8.30 7.77 -10.68
C GLY A 48 -7.39 6.90 -11.55
N LYS A 49 -6.10 6.81 -11.23
CA LYS A 49 -5.11 6.01 -11.99
C LYS A 49 -4.58 4.83 -11.19
N ILE A 50 -4.40 5.00 -9.89
CA ILE A 50 -3.91 4.00 -8.96
C ILE A 50 -4.74 4.08 -7.70
N ILE A 51 -5.19 2.93 -7.18
CA ILE A 51 -5.84 2.88 -5.88
C ILE A 51 -4.74 2.76 -4.83
N VAL A 52 -4.75 3.67 -3.87
CA VAL A 52 -3.79 3.68 -2.77
C VAL A 52 -4.53 3.36 -1.47
N GLY A 53 -4.13 2.28 -0.82
CA GLY A 53 -4.79 1.83 0.39
C GLY A 53 -3.85 1.66 1.56
N LYS A 54 -4.43 1.69 2.75
CA LYS A 54 -3.73 1.45 4.02
C LYS A 54 -4.35 0.24 4.70
N CYS A 55 -3.51 -0.69 5.13
CA CYS A 55 -3.94 -1.90 5.82
C CYS A 55 -3.30 -1.94 7.21
N ASP A 56 -4.11 -1.80 8.24
CA ASP A 56 -3.67 -1.95 9.62
C ASP A 56 -3.44 -3.44 9.89
N VAL A 57 -2.17 -3.81 10.14
CA VAL A 57 -1.80 -5.23 10.29
C VAL A 57 -2.40 -5.87 11.55
N GLU A 58 -2.71 -5.07 12.56
CA GLU A 58 -3.30 -5.59 13.80
C GLU A 58 -4.78 -5.91 13.65
N GLU A 59 -5.47 -5.15 12.81
CA GLU A 59 -6.89 -5.38 12.54
C GLU A 59 -7.14 -6.31 11.36
N ASN A 60 -6.11 -6.61 10.57
CA ASN A 60 -6.21 -7.44 9.38
C ASN A 60 -5.08 -8.48 9.34
N GLU A 61 -5.03 -9.30 10.39
CA GLU A 61 -3.95 -10.28 10.58
C GLU A 61 -3.88 -11.30 9.44
N ASP A 62 -5.02 -11.69 8.87
CA ASP A 62 -5.04 -12.65 7.77
C ASP A 62 -4.27 -12.15 6.56
N LEU A 63 -4.46 -10.87 6.19
CA LEU A 63 -3.70 -10.27 5.09
C LEU A 63 -2.22 -10.17 5.42
N ALA A 64 -1.89 -9.77 6.64
CA ALA A 64 -0.50 -9.65 7.06
C ALA A 64 0.21 -11.02 6.98
N LEU A 65 -0.47 -12.09 7.37
CA LEU A 65 0.06 -13.44 7.25
C LEU A 65 0.20 -13.88 5.79
N GLU A 66 -0.82 -13.62 4.98
CA GLU A 66 -0.83 -13.99 3.57
C GLU A 66 0.38 -13.42 2.83
N PHE A 67 0.74 -12.17 3.11
CA PHE A 67 1.85 -11.50 2.43
C PHE A 67 3.15 -11.54 3.23
N GLY A 68 3.18 -12.29 4.33
CA GLY A 68 4.41 -12.48 5.12
C GLY A 68 4.96 -11.18 5.68
N ILE A 69 4.09 -10.27 6.11
CA ILE A 69 4.50 -8.96 6.63
C ILE A 69 5.20 -9.15 7.97
N ARG A 70 6.50 -8.83 8.02
CA ARG A 70 7.32 -8.93 9.23
C ARG A 70 7.81 -7.57 9.71
N ASN A 71 8.12 -6.70 8.78
CA ASN A 71 8.61 -5.35 9.06
C ASN A 71 7.63 -4.34 8.49
N ILE A 72 7.37 -3.28 9.21
CA ILE A 72 6.46 -2.22 8.76
C ILE A 72 7.15 -0.87 8.82
N PRO A 73 6.83 0.04 7.90
CA PRO A 73 5.86 -0.17 6.83
C PRO A 73 6.38 -1.11 5.76
N THR A 74 5.48 -1.89 5.16
CA THR A 74 5.74 -2.63 3.93
C THR A 74 4.73 -2.17 2.92
N ILE A 75 5.19 -1.76 1.75
CA ILE A 75 4.32 -1.28 0.68
C ILE A 75 4.40 -2.28 -0.46
N ILE A 76 3.26 -2.85 -0.83
CA ILE A 76 3.18 -3.83 -1.91
C ILE A 76 2.40 -3.24 -3.08
N PHE A 77 2.92 -3.45 -4.28
CA PHE A 77 2.38 -2.93 -5.53
C PHE A 77 1.74 -4.08 -6.31
N PHE A 78 0.45 -3.94 -6.62
CA PHE A 78 -0.32 -4.96 -7.34
C PHE A 78 -0.75 -4.41 -8.70
N LYS A 79 -0.59 -5.24 -9.74
CA LYS A 79 -1.08 -4.90 -11.07
C LYS A 79 -1.60 -6.17 -11.75
N ASN A 80 -2.77 -6.07 -12.36
CA ASN A 80 -3.43 -7.20 -13.01
C ASN A 80 -3.61 -8.40 -12.07
N GLY A 81 -3.88 -8.12 -10.79
CA GLY A 81 -4.09 -9.15 -9.78
C GLY A 81 -2.83 -9.71 -9.13
N ASP A 82 -1.65 -9.34 -9.62
CA ASP A 82 -0.38 -9.88 -9.12
C ASP A 82 0.41 -8.86 -8.33
N ALA A 83 1.10 -9.32 -7.28
CA ALA A 83 2.07 -8.49 -6.56
C ALA A 83 3.32 -8.38 -7.43
N ILE A 84 3.61 -7.19 -7.95
CA ILE A 84 4.71 -6.97 -8.88
C ILE A 84 5.94 -6.35 -8.23
N ASP A 85 5.81 -5.72 -7.07
CA ASP A 85 6.94 -5.09 -6.38
C ASP A 85 6.62 -4.88 -4.91
N LYS A 86 7.66 -4.61 -4.11
CA LYS A 86 7.55 -4.42 -2.67
C LYS A 86 8.66 -3.51 -2.17
N LEU A 87 8.34 -2.58 -1.27
CA LEU A 87 9.30 -1.75 -0.56
C LEU A 87 9.09 -1.93 0.94
N VAL A 88 10.19 -2.04 1.69
CA VAL A 88 10.14 -2.22 3.14
C VAL A 88 10.85 -1.03 3.80
N GLY A 89 10.21 -0.46 4.82
CA GLY A 89 10.77 0.64 5.59
C GLY A 89 10.34 2.01 5.07
N ALA A 90 10.74 3.05 5.79
CA ALA A 90 10.41 4.43 5.44
C ALA A 90 11.33 4.90 4.30
N VAL A 91 10.81 4.83 3.08
CA VAL A 91 11.53 5.23 1.87
C VAL A 91 11.13 6.66 1.47
N SER A 92 11.95 7.29 0.62
CA SER A 92 11.68 8.66 0.17
C SER A 92 10.47 8.74 -0.77
N LYS A 93 9.88 9.94 -0.88
CA LYS A 93 8.80 10.17 -1.84
C LYS A 93 9.27 9.90 -3.27
N ALA A 94 10.50 10.29 -3.59
CA ALA A 94 11.06 10.07 -4.94
C ALA A 94 11.10 8.57 -5.29
N LYS A 95 11.48 7.73 -4.34
CA LYS A 95 11.53 6.30 -4.55
C LYS A 95 10.14 5.71 -4.74
N LEU A 96 9.19 6.13 -3.92
CA LEU A 96 7.80 5.71 -4.05
C LEU A 96 7.20 6.15 -5.37
N ASP A 97 7.39 7.42 -5.74
CA ASP A 97 6.86 7.97 -7.00
C ASP A 97 7.40 7.23 -8.22
N GLU A 98 8.68 6.87 -8.19
CA GLU A 98 9.29 6.05 -9.23
C GLU A 98 8.52 4.73 -9.41
N LYS A 99 8.19 4.06 -8.31
CA LYS A 99 7.44 2.81 -8.33
C LYS A 99 6.01 3.01 -8.79
N PHE A 100 5.37 4.11 -8.38
CA PHE A 100 4.02 4.45 -8.82
C PHE A 100 3.99 4.66 -10.34
N LYS A 101 4.92 5.42 -10.88
CA LYS A 101 5.01 5.65 -12.32
C LYS A 101 5.18 4.36 -13.12
N ALA A 102 5.92 3.41 -12.57
CA ALA A 102 6.17 2.12 -13.22
C ALA A 102 4.89 1.27 -13.31
N MET A 103 3.83 1.62 -12.58
CA MET A 103 2.56 0.90 -12.61
C MET A 103 1.58 1.42 -13.67
N LEU A 104 1.87 2.56 -14.26
CA LEU A 104 0.96 3.19 -15.22
C LEU A 104 1.03 2.54 -16.63
#